data_a566b61baf4b91d7f14c27e6970b1826
#
_entry.id   a566b61baf4b91d7f14c27e6970b1826
#
_cell.length_a   1.000
_cell.length_b   1.000
_cell.length_c   1.000
_cell.angle_alpha   90.00
_cell.angle_beta   90.00
_cell.angle_gamma   90.00
#
_symmetry.space_group_name_H-M   'P 1'
#
loop_
_entity.id
_entity.type
_entity.pdbx_description
1 polymer ?
#
loop_
_entity_poly.entity_id
_entity_poly.type
_entity_poly.pdbx_seq_one_letter_code
_entity_poly.pdbx_strand_id
1 'polypeptide(L)'
;MRKLINSTYITLDGVIENPMWTGPYFDEESISLAGELTDGADAMLMGRATYDGMSVAWPQQDESDPTTGAAYFNNVKKYVASTTLTNPTWNNTEVLQGDLVEAVTALKAQDGKNIIQYGFGSVTAQLVTAGLVDEVRFWIHPVLQGAPSLTVPLPDFQTSFDLVDTRVHKSGVIVASYRPKTAA
;
A
#
# COMPACT_ATOMS: atom_id res chain seq x y z
N MET A 1 -5.75 16.61 9.53
CA MET A 1 -6.12 15.80 8.35
C MET A 1 -5.23 14.56 8.33
N ARG A 2 -5.80 13.40 8.14
CA ARG A 2 -5.10 12.11 8.07
C ARG A 2 -4.15 12.08 6.88
N LYS A 3 -2.95 11.50 7.04
CA LYS A 3 -2.06 11.27 5.90
C LYS A 3 -2.48 9.99 5.17
N LEU A 4 -2.36 10.00 3.85
CA LEU A 4 -2.43 8.81 3.01
C LEU A 4 -1.01 8.43 2.59
N ILE A 5 -0.54 7.27 3.06
CA ILE A 5 0.80 6.76 2.82
C ILE A 5 0.66 5.51 1.95
N ASN A 6 1.19 5.55 0.74
CA ASN A 6 1.31 4.36 -0.09
C ASN A 6 2.54 3.54 0.33
N SER A 7 2.38 2.24 0.50
CA SER A 7 3.46 1.30 0.80
C SER A 7 3.43 0.16 -0.20
N THR A 8 4.49 0.02 -0.99
CA THR A 8 4.55 -0.93 -2.10
C THR A 8 5.88 -1.66 -2.13
N TYR A 9 5.83 -2.98 -2.14
CA TYR A 9 6.98 -3.84 -2.42
C TYR A 9 7.23 -3.87 -3.92
N ILE A 10 8.50 -3.79 -4.32
CA ILE A 10 8.90 -3.75 -5.72
C ILE A 10 10.23 -4.48 -5.91
N THR A 11 10.36 -5.21 -7.00
CA THR A 11 11.63 -5.85 -7.41
C THR A 11 12.53 -4.86 -8.15
N LEU A 12 13.80 -5.22 -8.43
CA LEU A 12 14.73 -4.39 -9.21
C LEU A 12 14.28 -4.18 -10.67
N ASP A 13 13.52 -5.13 -11.20
CA ASP A 13 12.88 -5.01 -12.53
C ASP A 13 11.44 -4.51 -12.44
N GLY A 14 11.04 -4.01 -11.22
CA GLY A 14 9.87 -3.22 -10.95
C GLY A 14 8.56 -4.02 -10.81
N VAL A 15 8.56 -5.35 -10.67
CA VAL A 15 7.38 -6.17 -10.41
C VAL A 15 6.84 -5.87 -9.01
N ILE A 16 5.52 -5.69 -8.91
CA ILE A 16 4.82 -5.41 -7.65
C ILE A 16 3.75 -6.46 -7.32
N GLU A 17 3.39 -7.29 -8.29
CA GLU A 17 2.35 -8.31 -8.12
C GLU A 17 2.88 -9.54 -7.40
N ASN A 18 1.95 -10.21 -6.71
CA ASN A 18 2.20 -11.48 -6.03
C ASN A 18 3.52 -11.50 -5.21
N PRO A 19 3.63 -10.68 -4.15
CA PRO A 19 4.89 -10.37 -3.49
C PRO A 19 5.42 -11.51 -2.60
N MET A 20 5.20 -12.77 -2.96
CA MET A 20 5.73 -13.94 -2.25
C MET A 20 7.27 -13.97 -2.23
N TRP A 21 7.91 -13.30 -3.19
CA TRP A 21 9.35 -13.14 -3.27
C TRP A 21 9.93 -12.25 -2.15
N THR A 22 9.11 -11.54 -1.38
CA THR A 22 9.56 -10.72 -0.24
C THR A 22 10.00 -11.58 0.95
N GLY A 23 9.44 -12.77 1.14
CA GLY A 23 9.62 -13.59 2.33
C GLY A 23 11.07 -13.78 2.77
N PRO A 24 12.01 -14.18 1.89
CA PRO A 24 13.42 -14.37 2.26
C PRO A 24 14.14 -13.09 2.72
N TYR A 25 13.58 -11.91 2.45
CA TYR A 25 14.17 -10.60 2.72
C TYR A 25 13.46 -9.84 3.84
N PHE A 26 12.40 -10.42 4.40
CA PHE A 26 11.59 -9.77 5.45
C PHE A 26 12.21 -10.06 6.83
N ASP A 27 13.26 -9.32 7.14
CA ASP A 27 14.06 -9.42 8.35
C ASP A 27 13.49 -8.60 9.53
N GLU A 28 14.19 -8.60 10.67
CA GLU A 28 13.78 -7.84 11.87
C GLU A 28 13.64 -6.32 11.59
N GLU A 29 14.48 -5.75 10.72
CA GLU A 29 14.42 -4.35 10.35
C GLU A 29 13.15 -4.07 9.53
N SER A 30 12.78 -4.99 8.64
CA SER A 30 11.55 -4.93 7.86
C SER A 30 10.30 -5.08 8.75
N ILE A 31 10.32 -6.02 9.71
CA ILE A 31 9.23 -6.21 10.69
C ILE A 31 9.04 -4.93 11.52
N SER A 32 10.14 -4.37 12.04
CA SER A 32 10.10 -3.14 12.84
C SER A 32 9.52 -1.97 12.07
N LEU A 33 9.98 -1.75 10.83
CA LEU A 33 9.50 -0.64 10.00
C LEU A 33 8.04 -0.83 9.54
N ALA A 34 7.64 -2.07 9.24
CA ALA A 34 6.24 -2.39 8.95
C ALA A 34 5.35 -2.16 10.17
N GLY A 35 5.83 -2.52 11.36
CA GLY A 35 5.16 -2.23 12.64
C GLY A 35 5.00 -0.72 12.88
N GLU A 36 6.05 0.07 12.72
CA GLU A 36 5.96 1.54 12.82
C GLU A 36 4.87 2.12 11.89
N LEU A 37 4.76 1.58 10.66
CA LEU A 37 3.78 2.02 9.69
C LEU A 37 2.35 1.66 10.12
N THR A 38 2.13 0.42 10.57
CA THR A 38 0.82 -0.07 11.00
C THR A 38 0.35 0.55 12.30
N ASP A 39 1.24 0.75 13.27
CA ASP A 39 0.94 1.44 14.53
C ASP A 39 0.51 2.90 14.32
N GLY A 40 1.06 3.52 13.29
CA GLY A 40 0.72 4.88 12.87
C GLY A 40 -0.59 5.01 12.11
N ALA A 41 -1.31 3.92 11.83
CA ALA A 41 -2.48 3.90 10.97
C ALA A 41 -3.66 3.13 11.58
N ASP A 42 -4.87 3.57 11.29
CA ASP A 42 -6.11 2.93 11.71
C ASP A 42 -7.03 2.55 10.55
N ALA A 43 -6.57 2.74 9.33
CA ALA A 43 -7.28 2.36 8.12
C ALA A 43 -6.35 1.93 6.99
N MET A 44 -6.84 1.06 6.14
CA MET A 44 -6.21 0.66 4.88
C MET A 44 -7.07 1.07 3.70
N LEU A 45 -6.41 1.45 2.60
CA LEU A 45 -7.02 1.68 1.30
C LEU A 45 -6.37 0.76 0.26
N MET A 46 -7.15 0.19 -0.62
CA MET A 46 -6.63 -0.67 -1.68
C MET A 46 -7.55 -0.71 -2.89
N GLY A 47 -6.99 -1.05 -4.05
CA GLY A 47 -7.76 -1.40 -5.24
C GLY A 47 -8.24 -2.85 -5.19
N ARG A 48 -9.11 -3.23 -6.14
CA ARG A 48 -9.71 -4.55 -6.24
C ARG A 48 -8.68 -5.69 -6.27
N ALA A 49 -7.66 -5.60 -7.10
CA ALA A 49 -6.66 -6.66 -7.25
C ALA A 49 -5.89 -6.91 -5.94
N THR A 50 -5.53 -5.84 -5.23
CA THR A 50 -4.87 -5.95 -3.90
C THR A 50 -5.81 -6.58 -2.88
N TYR A 51 -7.10 -6.19 -2.88
CA TYR A 51 -8.11 -6.80 -2.01
C TYR A 51 -8.24 -8.30 -2.27
N ASP A 52 -8.35 -8.71 -3.53
CA ASP A 52 -8.53 -10.12 -3.89
C ASP A 52 -7.36 -10.99 -3.40
N GLY A 53 -6.13 -10.51 -3.49
CA GLY A 53 -4.96 -11.21 -2.97
C GLY A 53 -4.90 -11.22 -1.44
N MET A 54 -5.04 -10.06 -0.80
CA MET A 54 -4.89 -9.92 0.65
C MET A 54 -6.03 -10.60 1.42
N SER A 55 -7.27 -10.54 0.93
CA SER A 55 -8.44 -11.15 1.57
C SER A 55 -8.41 -12.69 1.61
N VAL A 56 -7.58 -13.30 0.78
CA VAL A 56 -7.34 -14.75 0.82
C VAL A 56 -6.15 -15.09 1.72
N ALA A 57 -5.10 -14.27 1.68
CA ALA A 57 -3.85 -14.58 2.36
C ALA A 57 -3.91 -14.32 3.88
N TRP A 58 -4.40 -13.14 4.29
CA TRP A 58 -4.33 -12.69 5.69
C TRP A 58 -5.23 -13.46 6.65
N PRO A 59 -6.48 -13.84 6.31
CA PRO A 59 -7.32 -14.63 7.21
C PRO A 59 -6.77 -16.02 7.55
N GLN A 60 -5.76 -16.49 6.81
CA GLN A 60 -5.10 -17.79 7.04
C GLN A 60 -3.88 -17.68 7.96
N GLN A 61 -3.44 -16.46 8.29
CA GLN A 61 -2.29 -16.23 9.15
C GLN A 61 -2.68 -16.27 10.62
N ASP A 62 -1.74 -16.69 11.46
CA ASP A 62 -1.94 -16.73 12.92
C ASP A 62 -1.91 -15.31 13.50
N GLU A 63 -3.05 -14.84 14.01
CA GLU A 63 -3.16 -13.54 14.67
C GLU A 63 -2.45 -13.49 16.03
N SER A 64 -2.11 -14.62 16.63
CA SER A 64 -1.37 -14.67 17.88
C SER A 64 0.14 -14.46 17.71
N ASP A 65 0.64 -14.57 16.49
CA ASP A 65 2.04 -14.29 16.16
C ASP A 65 2.23 -12.79 15.84
N PRO A 66 2.85 -12.02 16.74
CA PRO A 66 3.02 -10.58 16.55
C PRO A 66 3.97 -10.22 15.40
N THR A 67 4.75 -11.18 14.90
CA THR A 67 5.74 -10.92 13.83
C THR A 67 5.10 -10.91 12.45
N THR A 68 3.92 -11.50 12.29
CA THR A 68 3.21 -11.58 11.00
C THR A 68 2.47 -10.29 10.65
N GLY A 69 2.01 -9.54 11.64
CA GLY A 69 1.09 -8.42 11.47
C GLY A 69 -0.37 -8.87 11.20
N ALA A 70 -0.67 -10.17 11.25
CA ALA A 70 -1.99 -10.71 10.92
C ALA A 70 -3.13 -10.08 11.73
N ALA A 71 -2.91 -9.87 13.03
CA ALA A 71 -3.88 -9.22 13.90
C ALA A 71 -4.26 -7.82 13.40
N TYR A 72 -3.28 -7.03 12.94
CA TYR A 72 -3.58 -5.72 12.35
C TYR A 72 -4.36 -5.86 11.05
N PHE A 73 -3.86 -6.63 10.09
CA PHE A 73 -4.45 -6.74 8.76
C PHE A 73 -5.87 -7.29 8.79
N ASN A 74 -6.17 -8.24 9.66
CA ASN A 74 -7.51 -8.81 9.77
C ASN A 74 -8.51 -7.87 10.47
N ASN A 75 -8.05 -7.02 11.40
CA ASN A 75 -8.95 -6.23 12.24
C ASN A 75 -9.03 -4.74 11.88
N VAL A 76 -8.03 -4.16 11.19
CA VAL A 76 -8.06 -2.75 10.77
C VAL A 76 -9.24 -2.47 9.84
N LYS A 77 -9.76 -1.24 9.85
CA LYS A 77 -10.77 -0.79 8.88
C LYS A 77 -10.18 -0.76 7.47
N LYS A 78 -10.86 -1.37 6.51
CA LYS A 78 -10.44 -1.48 5.12
C LYS A 78 -11.40 -0.76 4.20
N TYR A 79 -10.86 0.03 3.28
CA TYR A 79 -11.59 0.68 2.20
C TYR A 79 -11.11 0.14 0.87
N VAL A 80 -12.05 -0.29 0.03
CA VAL A 80 -11.73 -0.87 -1.29
C VAL A 80 -12.31 0.02 -2.39
N ALA A 81 -11.41 0.52 -3.24
CA ALA A 81 -11.80 1.22 -4.47
C ALA A 81 -12.12 0.18 -5.55
N SER A 82 -13.41 -0.04 -5.81
CA SER A 82 -13.87 -1.01 -6.80
C SER A 82 -15.29 -0.68 -7.28
N THR A 83 -15.53 -0.80 -8.58
CA THR A 83 -16.86 -0.68 -9.19
C THR A 83 -17.57 -2.03 -9.32
N THR A 84 -16.87 -3.14 -9.03
CA THR A 84 -17.38 -4.50 -9.27
C THR A 84 -17.48 -5.36 -8.00
N LEU A 85 -16.85 -4.95 -6.90
CA LEU A 85 -16.94 -5.64 -5.62
C LEU A 85 -18.26 -5.24 -4.93
N THR A 86 -19.16 -6.20 -4.76
CA THR A 86 -20.47 -5.96 -4.13
C THR A 86 -20.56 -6.47 -2.69
N ASN A 87 -19.92 -7.62 -2.43
CA ASN A 87 -20.00 -8.31 -1.13
C ASN A 87 -18.58 -8.64 -0.62
N PRO A 88 -17.89 -7.70 0.03
CA PRO A 88 -16.58 -7.98 0.62
C PRO A 88 -16.73 -8.96 1.80
N THR A 89 -15.90 -9.99 1.81
CA THR A 89 -15.94 -11.05 2.86
C THR A 89 -14.86 -10.89 3.92
N TRP A 90 -13.81 -10.12 3.63
CA TRP A 90 -12.76 -9.88 4.61
C TRP A 90 -13.27 -8.92 5.70
N ASN A 91 -13.01 -9.29 6.95
CA ASN A 91 -13.49 -8.56 8.13
C ASN A 91 -13.24 -7.04 8.00
N ASN A 92 -14.19 -6.24 8.50
CA ASN A 92 -14.10 -4.79 8.59
C ASN A 92 -13.83 -4.06 7.26
N THR A 93 -14.34 -4.61 6.15
CA THR A 93 -14.16 -4.06 4.79
C THR A 93 -15.38 -3.28 4.33
N GLU A 94 -15.13 -2.13 3.72
CA GLU A 94 -16.12 -1.27 3.08
C GLU A 94 -15.69 -0.95 1.64
N VAL A 95 -16.63 -1.03 0.70
CA VAL A 95 -16.39 -0.61 -0.69
C VAL A 95 -16.71 0.87 -0.81
N LEU A 96 -15.75 1.66 -1.27
CA LEU A 96 -15.95 3.09 -1.51
C LEU A 96 -17.00 3.29 -2.59
N GLN A 97 -17.93 4.21 -2.34
CA GLN A 97 -19.02 4.54 -3.25
C GLN A 97 -18.74 5.87 -3.95
N GLY A 98 -19.23 6.00 -5.20
CA GLY A 98 -19.13 7.24 -5.96
C GLY A 98 -17.73 7.52 -6.52
N ASP A 99 -17.38 8.79 -6.59
CA ASP A 99 -16.07 9.24 -7.09
C ASP A 99 -14.97 8.95 -6.08
N LEU A 100 -13.85 8.36 -6.56
CA LEU A 100 -12.73 7.96 -5.73
C LEU A 100 -12.07 9.14 -5.01
N VAL A 101 -11.90 10.26 -5.71
CA VAL A 101 -11.22 11.46 -5.18
C VAL A 101 -12.06 12.10 -4.08
N GLU A 102 -13.36 12.21 -4.31
CA GLU A 102 -14.31 12.73 -3.32
C GLU A 102 -14.37 11.82 -2.08
N ALA A 103 -14.49 10.51 -2.27
CA ALA A 103 -14.55 9.54 -1.17
C ALA A 103 -13.29 9.56 -0.31
N VAL A 104 -12.10 9.60 -0.93
CA VAL A 104 -10.83 9.63 -0.19
C VAL A 104 -10.60 11.01 0.44
N THR A 105 -11.04 12.09 -0.18
CA THR A 105 -11.00 13.43 0.43
C THR A 105 -11.82 13.46 1.72
N ALA A 106 -13.05 12.94 1.68
CA ALA A 106 -13.92 12.84 2.85
C ALA A 106 -13.30 11.93 3.93
N LEU A 107 -12.68 10.82 3.54
CA LEU A 107 -12.01 9.90 4.47
C LEU A 107 -10.80 10.57 5.16
N LYS A 108 -9.99 11.33 4.44
CA LYS A 108 -8.85 12.09 5.00
C LYS A 108 -9.29 13.21 5.94
N ALA A 109 -10.49 13.76 5.76
CA ALA A 109 -11.04 14.81 6.61
C ALA A 109 -11.58 14.31 7.96
N GLN A 110 -11.79 13.01 8.11
CA GLN A 110 -12.22 12.41 9.38
C GLN A 110 -11.11 12.47 10.43
N ASP A 111 -11.48 12.40 11.71
CA ASP A 111 -10.54 12.18 12.79
C ASP A 111 -9.99 10.75 12.73
N GLY A 112 -8.73 10.59 13.12
CA GLY A 112 -8.07 9.29 13.15
C GLY A 112 -6.56 9.38 12.87
N LYS A 113 -5.93 8.20 12.81
CA LYS A 113 -4.53 8.04 12.43
C LYS A 113 -4.37 8.10 10.90
N ASN A 114 -3.19 7.76 10.40
CA ASN A 114 -2.93 7.70 8.97
C ASN A 114 -3.76 6.59 8.29
N ILE A 115 -3.84 6.69 6.97
CA ILE A 115 -4.38 5.66 6.09
C ILE A 115 -3.21 5.05 5.32
N ILE A 116 -3.06 3.73 5.34
CA ILE A 116 -2.06 3.05 4.51
C ILE A 116 -2.73 2.58 3.24
N GLN A 117 -2.15 2.91 2.09
CA GLN A 117 -2.56 2.35 0.82
C GLN A 117 -1.58 1.24 0.41
N TYR A 118 -2.10 0.05 0.10
CA TYR A 118 -1.33 -1.04 -0.49
C TYR A 118 -1.63 -1.20 -1.97
N GLY A 119 -0.59 -1.58 -2.73
CA GLY A 119 -0.61 -1.67 -4.18
C GLY A 119 -0.35 -0.33 -4.87
N PHE A 120 0.19 -0.40 -6.09
CA PHE A 120 0.51 0.76 -6.90
C PHE A 120 -0.08 0.59 -8.31
N GLY A 121 -1.13 1.34 -8.62
CA GLY A 121 -1.86 1.19 -9.87
C GLY A 121 -2.75 2.39 -10.16
N SER A 122 -3.84 2.19 -10.90
CA SER A 122 -4.77 3.25 -11.31
C SER A 122 -5.38 4.02 -10.13
N VAL A 123 -5.64 3.36 -9.01
CA VAL A 123 -6.10 4.02 -7.77
C VAL A 123 -5.03 4.99 -7.25
N THR A 124 -3.77 4.54 -7.15
CA THR A 124 -2.67 5.39 -6.69
C THR A 124 -2.45 6.56 -7.64
N ALA A 125 -2.45 6.31 -8.95
CA ALA A 125 -2.26 7.35 -9.96
C ALA A 125 -3.30 8.46 -9.86
N GLN A 126 -4.58 8.10 -9.74
CA GLN A 126 -5.66 9.08 -9.56
C GLN A 126 -5.49 9.91 -8.28
N LEU A 127 -5.15 9.26 -7.17
CA LEU A 127 -4.98 9.94 -5.89
C LEU A 127 -3.73 10.82 -5.84
N VAL A 128 -2.63 10.43 -6.50
CA VAL A 128 -1.44 11.28 -6.67
C VAL A 128 -1.76 12.50 -7.53
N THR A 129 -2.46 12.30 -8.64
CA THR A 129 -2.90 13.41 -9.52
C THR A 129 -3.80 14.40 -8.78
N ALA A 130 -4.67 13.91 -7.89
CA ALA A 130 -5.54 14.74 -7.07
C ALA A 130 -4.83 15.37 -5.84
N GLY A 131 -3.52 15.14 -5.64
CA GLY A 131 -2.76 15.65 -4.50
C GLY A 131 -3.17 15.04 -3.15
N LEU A 132 -3.78 13.86 -3.15
CA LEU A 132 -4.28 13.22 -1.93
C LEU A 132 -3.26 12.27 -1.28
N VAL A 133 -2.24 11.83 -2.00
CA VAL A 133 -1.16 10.98 -1.47
C VAL A 133 -0.09 11.87 -0.85
N ASP A 134 0.16 11.68 0.44
CA ASP A 134 1.14 12.47 1.20
C ASP A 134 2.55 11.88 1.10
N GLU A 135 2.64 10.54 0.99
CA GLU A 135 3.93 9.83 0.95
C GLU A 135 3.79 8.53 0.15
N VAL A 136 4.83 8.18 -0.60
CA VAL A 136 4.97 6.88 -1.27
C VAL A 136 6.24 6.21 -0.75
N ARG A 137 6.12 4.99 -0.23
CA ARG A 137 7.23 4.15 0.22
C ARG A 137 7.42 2.98 -0.72
N PHE A 138 8.52 2.95 -1.44
CA PHE A 138 8.94 1.78 -2.20
C PHE A 138 9.92 0.94 -1.39
N TRP A 139 9.57 -0.33 -1.18
CA TRP A 139 10.43 -1.35 -0.58
C TRP A 139 11.10 -2.11 -1.72
N ILE A 140 12.26 -1.64 -2.14
CA ILE A 140 12.99 -2.17 -3.28
C ILE A 140 13.75 -3.42 -2.83
N HIS A 141 13.31 -4.58 -3.31
CA HIS A 141 13.91 -5.87 -2.99
C HIS A 141 14.99 -6.25 -4.00
N PRO A 142 16.11 -6.86 -3.55
CA PRO A 142 17.21 -7.24 -4.43
C PRO A 142 16.89 -8.51 -5.24
N VAL A 143 15.81 -8.47 -6.01
CA VAL A 143 15.24 -9.58 -6.77
C VAL A 143 14.91 -9.13 -8.19
N LEU A 144 15.13 -10.01 -9.16
CA LEU A 144 14.62 -9.91 -10.53
C LEU A 144 13.60 -11.04 -10.72
N GLN A 145 12.38 -10.71 -11.08
CA GLN A 145 11.33 -11.71 -11.35
C GLN A 145 11.27 -12.11 -12.82
N GLY A 146 11.81 -11.29 -13.72
CA GLY A 146 11.77 -11.56 -15.15
C GLY A 146 10.38 -11.61 -15.74
N ALA A 147 9.38 -11.07 -15.05
CA ALA A 147 8.02 -11.07 -15.53
C ALA A 147 7.85 -10.08 -16.68
N PRO A 148 7.17 -10.46 -17.79
CA PRO A 148 7.07 -9.60 -18.97
C PRO A 148 6.13 -8.40 -18.79
N SER A 149 5.50 -8.24 -17.64
CA SER A 149 4.48 -7.21 -17.46
C SER A 149 4.63 -6.46 -16.17
N LEU A 150 5.57 -5.57 -16.13
CA LEU A 150 5.39 -4.36 -15.38
C LEU A 150 4.40 -3.46 -16.08
N THR A 151 3.26 -3.96 -16.29
CA THR A 151 2.18 -3.12 -16.67
C THR A 151 1.37 -2.79 -15.45
N VAL A 152 1.92 -1.92 -14.60
CA VAL A 152 1.02 -0.92 -14.09
C VAL A 152 0.73 -0.04 -15.31
N PRO A 153 -0.40 -0.21 -16.02
CA PRO A 153 -0.76 0.72 -17.05
C PRO A 153 -1.11 2.00 -16.33
N LEU A 154 -0.15 2.90 -16.23
CA LEU A 154 -0.37 4.29 -15.86
C LEU A 154 -0.40 5.08 -17.16
N PRO A 155 -1.51 5.02 -17.95
CA PRO A 155 -1.60 5.76 -19.17
C PRO A 155 -1.48 7.23 -18.83
N ASP A 156 -0.54 7.91 -19.46
CA ASP A 156 -0.35 9.36 -19.38
C ASP A 156 -0.11 9.92 -17.96
N PHE A 157 0.26 9.09 -17.00
CA PHE A 157 0.59 9.51 -15.64
C PHE A 157 2.08 9.85 -15.57
N GLN A 158 2.39 11.14 -15.53
CA GLN A 158 3.74 11.62 -15.28
C GLN A 158 3.72 12.55 -14.07
N THR A 159 4.49 12.19 -13.06
CA THR A 159 4.69 13.03 -11.88
C THR A 159 6.13 12.90 -11.40
N SER A 160 6.57 13.86 -10.62
CA SER A 160 7.88 13.83 -9.97
C SER A 160 7.73 13.82 -8.45
N PHE A 161 8.77 13.34 -7.78
CA PHE A 161 8.78 13.16 -6.34
C PHE A 161 10.05 13.76 -5.75
N ASP A 162 9.96 14.21 -4.52
CA ASP A 162 11.10 14.55 -3.69
C ASP A 162 11.41 13.37 -2.76
N LEU A 163 12.67 12.95 -2.70
CA LEU A 163 13.12 11.95 -1.73
C LEU A 163 13.06 12.56 -0.32
N VAL A 164 12.38 11.86 0.59
CA VAL A 164 12.20 12.30 1.99
C VAL A 164 13.13 11.54 2.93
N ASP A 165 13.22 10.22 2.75
CA ASP A 165 14.01 9.32 3.60
C ASP A 165 14.43 8.07 2.82
N THR A 166 15.53 7.46 3.27
CA THR A 166 16.01 6.17 2.74
C THR A 166 16.53 5.31 3.87
N ARG A 167 16.04 4.09 3.98
CA ARG A 167 16.56 3.08 4.91
C ARG A 167 17.10 1.89 4.12
N VAL A 168 18.28 1.43 4.49
CA VAL A 168 18.94 0.26 3.88
C VAL A 168 18.99 -0.83 4.93
N HIS A 169 18.32 -1.94 4.67
CA HIS A 169 18.26 -3.10 5.57
C HIS A 169 19.42 -4.06 5.30
N LYS A 170 19.80 -4.85 6.31
CA LYS A 170 20.86 -5.88 6.18
C LYS A 170 20.52 -6.95 5.15
N SER A 171 19.24 -7.22 4.95
CA SER A 171 18.74 -8.12 3.90
C SER A 171 18.99 -7.61 2.47
N GLY A 172 19.42 -6.36 2.31
CA GLY A 172 19.60 -5.72 1.01
C GLY A 172 18.35 -4.99 0.51
N VAL A 173 17.25 -5.00 1.26
CA VAL A 173 16.07 -4.18 0.95
C VAL A 173 16.39 -2.71 1.15
N ILE A 174 15.99 -1.88 0.20
CA ILE A 174 16.06 -0.42 0.32
C ILE A 174 14.63 0.12 0.41
N VAL A 175 14.32 0.82 1.49
CA VAL A 175 13.04 1.51 1.61
C VAL A 175 13.25 2.98 1.33
N ALA A 176 12.72 3.44 0.20
CA ALA A 176 12.80 4.83 -0.23
C ALA A 176 11.43 5.49 -0.07
N SER A 177 11.38 6.55 0.76
CA SER A 177 10.17 7.34 1.00
C SER A 177 10.21 8.61 0.19
N TYR A 178 9.15 8.86 -0.55
CA TYR A 178 9.01 9.99 -1.45
C TYR A 178 7.75 10.79 -1.14
N ARG A 179 7.80 12.09 -1.42
CA ARG A 179 6.63 12.96 -1.45
C ARG A 179 6.34 13.38 -2.88
N PRO A 180 5.09 13.23 -3.37
CA PRO A 180 4.72 13.77 -4.67
C PRO A 180 4.95 15.28 -4.71
N LYS A 181 5.53 15.79 -5.80
CA LYS A 181 5.61 17.24 -6.02
C LYS A 181 4.22 17.74 -6.39
N THR A 182 3.79 18.79 -5.74
CA THR A 182 2.62 19.55 -6.21
C THR A 182 2.92 20.14 -7.58
N ALA A 183 2.01 19.98 -8.51
CA ALA A 183 2.12 20.70 -9.78
C ALA A 183 2.22 22.21 -9.48
N ALA A 184 3.20 22.86 -10.08
CA ALA A 184 3.40 24.30 -9.96
C ALA A 184 2.29 25.05 -10.70
#